data_6276122d027b6f42870563abe5375e59
#
_entry.id   6276122d027b6f42870563abe5375e59
#
_cell.length_a   1.000
_cell.length_b   1.000
_cell.length_c   1.000
_cell.angle_alpha   90.00
_cell.angle_beta   90.00
_cell.angle_gamma   90.00
#
_symmetry.space_group_name_H-M   'P 1'
#
loop_
_entity.id
_entity.type
_entity.pdbx_description
1 polymer ?
#
loop_
_entity_poly.entity_id
_entity_poly.type
_entity_poly.pdbx_seq_one_letter_code
_entity_poly.pdbx_strand_id
1 'polypeptide(L)'
;VSTAIIAWLMTDLAPGQAAKRGWFYGLGLFGSGTSWVYVSIHIHGSAPIPLAAFLTLLFTALLALLLSATFFIYSRWLRDKPTGRYLGFAAVLVLGEWFRSWFLTGFPWLLMGYSHLETPLMGWAPVGGIYTLSFITALTGAVIAAGLQQRQWQIAPITLVTLLWLSGAIISDHDWVSPTDKQPVKVALV
;
A
#
# COMPACT_ATOMS: atom_id res chain seq x y z
N VAL A 1 -1.78 9.80 -5.84
CA VAL A 1 -1.54 9.80 -7.29
C VAL A 1 -1.15 8.40 -7.78
N SER A 2 -0.14 7.74 -7.21
CA SER A 2 0.36 6.43 -7.65
C SER A 2 -0.74 5.36 -7.70
N THR A 3 -1.60 5.28 -6.67
CA THR A 3 -2.73 4.33 -6.62
C THR A 3 -3.76 4.55 -7.72
N ALA A 4 -4.02 5.80 -8.09
CA ALA A 4 -4.93 6.12 -9.19
C ALA A 4 -4.34 5.71 -10.55
N ILE A 5 -3.04 5.95 -10.75
CA ILE A 5 -2.34 5.55 -11.98
C ILE A 5 -2.37 4.03 -12.12
N ILE A 6 -2.03 3.28 -11.08
CA ILE A 6 -2.01 1.82 -11.18
C ILE A 6 -3.43 1.24 -11.32
N ALA A 7 -4.44 1.80 -10.64
CA ALA A 7 -5.83 1.41 -10.84
C ALA A 7 -6.26 1.63 -12.30
N TRP A 8 -5.91 2.78 -12.86
CA TRP A 8 -6.20 3.10 -14.27
C TRP A 8 -5.50 2.15 -15.23
N LEU A 9 -4.23 1.83 -14.98
CA LEU A 9 -3.45 0.90 -15.80
C LEU A 9 -3.94 -0.56 -15.71
N MET A 10 -4.66 -0.94 -14.65
CA MET A 10 -5.18 -2.31 -14.45
C MET A 10 -6.57 -2.54 -15.04
N THR A 11 -7.22 -1.50 -15.56
CA THR A 11 -8.57 -1.63 -16.15
C THR A 11 -8.51 -2.44 -17.42
N ASP A 12 -9.50 -3.32 -17.60
CA ASP A 12 -9.74 -4.14 -18.78
C ASP A 12 -8.59 -5.06 -19.25
N LEU A 13 -7.66 -5.37 -18.36
CA LEU A 13 -6.55 -6.28 -18.65
C LEU A 13 -6.89 -7.74 -18.40
N ALA A 14 -6.45 -8.62 -19.29
CA ALA A 14 -6.41 -10.05 -19.00
C ALA A 14 -5.50 -10.32 -17.80
N PRO A 15 -5.79 -11.37 -16.98
CA PRO A 15 -5.05 -11.63 -15.73
C PRO A 15 -3.53 -11.71 -15.90
N GLY A 16 -3.04 -12.34 -16.97
CA GLY A 16 -1.60 -12.40 -17.25
C GLY A 16 -0.98 -11.04 -17.57
N GLN A 17 -1.71 -10.16 -18.26
CA GLN A 17 -1.26 -8.80 -18.54
C GLN A 17 -1.26 -7.94 -17.28
N ALA A 18 -2.27 -8.10 -16.42
CA ALA A 18 -2.33 -7.43 -15.12
C ALA A 18 -1.16 -7.86 -14.22
N ALA A 19 -0.86 -9.16 -14.17
CA ALA A 19 0.30 -9.70 -13.47
C ALA A 19 1.62 -9.09 -13.99
N LYS A 20 1.81 -9.07 -15.31
CA LYS A 20 3.02 -8.50 -15.94
C LYS A 20 3.16 -7.01 -15.61
N ARG A 21 2.11 -6.21 -15.74
CA ARG A 21 2.15 -4.78 -15.36
C ARG A 21 2.37 -4.59 -13.88
N GLY A 22 1.74 -5.42 -13.04
CA GLY A 22 1.96 -5.43 -11.59
C GLY A 22 3.40 -5.71 -11.20
N TRP A 23 4.05 -6.64 -11.92
CA TRP A 23 5.46 -6.95 -11.70
C TRP A 23 6.37 -5.77 -12.04
N PHE A 24 6.19 -5.13 -13.21
CA PHE A 24 6.98 -3.95 -13.57
C PHE A 24 6.74 -2.76 -12.63
N TYR A 25 5.48 -2.54 -12.23
CA TYR A 25 5.18 -1.53 -11.22
C TYR A 25 5.86 -1.85 -9.88
N GLY A 26 5.82 -3.13 -9.47
CA GLY A 26 6.51 -3.61 -8.29
C GLY A 26 8.02 -3.43 -8.34
N LEU A 27 8.65 -3.72 -9.49
CA LEU A 27 10.09 -3.47 -9.69
C LEU A 27 10.43 -1.99 -9.51
N GLY A 28 9.61 -1.08 -10.03
CA GLY A 28 9.80 0.36 -9.83
C GLY A 28 9.63 0.78 -8.38
N LEU A 29 8.53 0.33 -7.74
CA LEU A 29 8.22 0.65 -6.35
C LEU A 29 9.28 0.13 -5.38
N PHE A 30 9.56 -1.17 -5.45
CA PHE A 30 10.53 -1.80 -4.55
C PHE A 30 11.97 -1.48 -4.95
N GLY A 31 12.28 -1.35 -6.23
CA GLY A 31 13.62 -0.96 -6.68
C GLY A 31 14.05 0.40 -6.13
N SER A 32 13.16 1.39 -6.15
CA SER A 32 13.43 2.70 -5.56
C SER A 32 13.40 2.68 -4.03
N GLY A 33 12.43 1.97 -3.43
CA GLY A 33 12.21 1.99 -1.98
C GLY A 33 13.11 1.04 -1.18
N THR A 34 13.76 0.05 -1.81
CA THR A 34 14.66 -0.91 -1.13
C THR A 34 16.14 -0.76 -1.52
N SER A 35 16.51 0.33 -2.18
CA SER A 35 17.91 0.58 -2.59
C SER A 35 18.90 0.55 -1.43
N TRP A 36 18.48 0.89 -0.21
CA TRP A 36 19.28 0.80 1.01
C TRP A 36 19.71 -0.64 1.36
N VAL A 37 18.99 -1.66 0.89
CA VAL A 37 19.36 -3.07 1.08
C VAL A 37 20.73 -3.38 0.45
N TYR A 38 21.02 -2.76 -0.70
CA TYR A 38 22.34 -2.85 -1.31
C TYR A 38 23.45 -2.35 -0.35
N VAL A 39 23.23 -1.19 0.27
CA VAL A 39 24.17 -0.60 1.23
C VAL A 39 24.37 -1.53 2.43
N SER A 40 23.26 -2.09 2.95
CA SER A 40 23.32 -3.06 4.06
C SER A 40 24.17 -4.28 3.70
N ILE A 41 23.97 -4.88 2.53
CA ILE A 41 24.68 -6.09 2.12
C ILE A 41 26.14 -5.77 1.77
N HIS A 42 26.40 -4.69 1.04
CA HIS A 42 27.72 -4.36 0.55
C HIS A 42 28.62 -3.80 1.66
N ILE A 43 28.14 -2.76 2.36
CA ILE A 43 28.94 -2.04 3.36
C ILE A 43 28.97 -2.78 4.68
N HIS A 44 27.82 -3.11 5.24
CA HIS A 44 27.75 -3.74 6.56
C HIS A 44 27.92 -5.26 6.53
N GLY A 45 27.49 -5.91 5.42
CA GLY A 45 27.72 -7.35 5.20
C GLY A 45 29.03 -7.70 4.54
N SER A 46 29.88 -6.71 4.17
CA SER A 46 31.17 -6.90 3.52
C SER A 46 31.11 -7.74 2.23
N ALA A 47 29.94 -7.80 1.57
CA ALA A 47 29.78 -8.56 0.33
C ALA A 47 30.39 -7.80 -0.85
N PRO A 48 31.01 -8.52 -1.84
CA PRO A 48 31.50 -7.87 -3.05
C PRO A 48 30.36 -7.26 -3.87
N ILE A 49 30.66 -6.17 -4.59
CA ILE A 49 29.67 -5.39 -5.37
C ILE A 49 28.74 -6.25 -6.22
N PRO A 50 29.23 -7.21 -7.05
CA PRO A 50 28.35 -8.01 -7.88
C PRO A 50 27.35 -8.86 -7.08
N LEU A 51 27.77 -9.42 -5.96
CA LEU A 51 26.92 -10.23 -5.09
C LEU A 51 25.87 -9.36 -4.40
N ALA A 52 26.25 -8.21 -3.86
CA ALA A 52 25.32 -7.28 -3.22
C ALA A 52 24.26 -6.76 -4.21
N ALA A 53 24.67 -6.41 -5.43
CA ALA A 53 23.76 -6.00 -6.50
C ALA A 53 22.80 -7.12 -6.89
N PHE A 54 23.31 -8.33 -7.10
CA PHE A 54 22.50 -9.50 -7.45
C PHE A 54 21.45 -9.81 -6.37
N LEU A 55 21.86 -9.86 -5.10
CA LEU A 55 20.95 -10.14 -3.98
C LEU A 55 19.87 -9.05 -3.82
N THR A 56 20.24 -7.78 -4.01
CA THR A 56 19.27 -6.67 -3.96
C THR A 56 18.26 -6.74 -5.11
N LEU A 57 18.73 -7.04 -6.32
CA LEU A 57 17.85 -7.21 -7.48
C LEU A 57 16.92 -8.42 -7.31
N LEU A 58 17.45 -9.54 -6.82
CA LEU A 58 16.66 -10.74 -6.53
C LEU A 58 15.58 -10.44 -5.48
N PHE A 59 15.93 -9.79 -4.39
CA PHE A 59 14.99 -9.37 -3.34
C PHE A 59 13.88 -8.47 -3.90
N THR A 60 14.25 -7.45 -4.67
CA THR A 60 13.31 -6.54 -5.33
C THR A 60 12.36 -7.31 -6.28
N ALA A 61 12.90 -8.23 -7.08
CA ALA A 61 12.13 -9.04 -8.01
C ALA A 61 11.13 -9.97 -7.28
N LEU A 62 11.53 -10.57 -6.16
CA LEU A 62 10.66 -11.41 -5.34
C LEU A 62 9.52 -10.60 -4.70
N LEU A 63 9.80 -9.40 -4.18
CA LEU A 63 8.74 -8.50 -3.68
C LEU A 63 7.78 -8.08 -4.81
N ALA A 64 8.32 -7.80 -6.00
CA ALA A 64 7.51 -7.46 -7.17
C ALA A 64 6.58 -8.62 -7.60
N LEU A 65 6.99 -9.89 -7.41
CA LEU A 65 6.14 -11.05 -7.68
C LEU A 65 4.91 -11.10 -6.78
N LEU A 66 5.03 -10.70 -5.52
CA LEU A 66 3.87 -10.62 -4.62
C LEU A 66 2.84 -9.62 -5.14
N LEU A 67 3.30 -8.46 -5.60
CA LEU A 67 2.42 -7.45 -6.19
C LEU A 67 1.85 -7.90 -7.54
N SER A 68 2.63 -8.62 -8.34
CA SER A 68 2.17 -9.27 -9.57
C SER A 68 1.02 -10.24 -9.31
N ALA A 69 1.16 -11.10 -8.29
CA ALA A 69 0.11 -12.03 -7.86
C ALA A 69 -1.15 -11.28 -7.39
N THR A 70 -0.99 -10.20 -6.65
CA THR A 70 -2.09 -9.33 -6.21
C THR A 70 -2.92 -8.83 -7.38
N PHE A 71 -2.29 -8.31 -8.44
CA PHE A 71 -3.01 -7.83 -9.62
C PHE A 71 -3.55 -8.94 -10.51
N PHE A 72 -2.90 -10.11 -10.53
CA PHE A 72 -3.48 -11.30 -11.16
C PHE A 72 -4.81 -11.69 -10.49
N ILE A 73 -4.82 -11.79 -9.15
CA ILE A 73 -5.99 -12.11 -8.33
C ILE A 73 -7.10 -11.09 -8.58
N TYR A 74 -6.77 -9.80 -8.53
CA TYR A 74 -7.72 -8.73 -8.82
C TYR A 74 -8.39 -8.90 -10.19
N SER A 75 -7.58 -9.01 -11.25
CA SER A 75 -8.08 -9.12 -12.62
C SER A 75 -8.87 -10.41 -12.87
N ARG A 76 -8.51 -11.51 -12.21
CA ARG A 76 -9.11 -12.83 -12.44
C ARG A 76 -10.46 -13.00 -11.74
N TRP A 77 -10.65 -12.42 -10.55
CA TRP A 77 -11.80 -12.74 -9.71
C TRP A 77 -12.61 -11.53 -9.21
N LEU A 78 -12.02 -10.35 -9.17
CA LEU A 78 -12.64 -9.20 -8.51
C LEU A 78 -13.08 -8.09 -9.46
N ARG A 79 -12.31 -7.80 -10.48
CA ARG A 79 -12.52 -6.65 -11.37
C ARG A 79 -13.94 -6.55 -11.95
N ASP A 80 -14.47 -7.68 -12.40
CA ASP A 80 -15.76 -7.75 -13.11
C ASP A 80 -16.98 -7.84 -12.17
N LYS A 81 -16.75 -7.84 -10.85
CA LYS A 81 -17.82 -7.77 -9.85
C LYS A 81 -18.34 -6.33 -9.71
N PRO A 82 -19.62 -6.11 -9.34
CA PRO A 82 -20.21 -4.77 -9.23
C PRO A 82 -19.41 -3.80 -8.35
N THR A 83 -18.90 -4.28 -7.22
CA THR A 83 -18.05 -3.52 -6.29
C THR A 83 -16.56 -3.76 -6.50
N GLY A 84 -16.19 -4.69 -7.37
CA GLY A 84 -14.81 -5.18 -7.55
C GLY A 84 -13.87 -4.10 -8.05
N ARG A 85 -14.35 -3.21 -8.89
CA ARG A 85 -13.57 -2.10 -9.46
C ARG A 85 -13.03 -1.14 -8.40
N TYR A 86 -13.77 -0.94 -7.31
CA TYR A 86 -13.43 -0.04 -6.23
C TYR A 86 -12.98 -0.81 -4.98
N LEU A 87 -13.93 -1.42 -4.29
CA LEU A 87 -13.68 -2.14 -3.04
C LEU A 87 -12.79 -3.37 -3.25
N GLY A 88 -13.00 -4.12 -4.33
CA GLY A 88 -12.18 -5.28 -4.65
C GLY A 88 -10.73 -4.91 -4.94
N PHE A 89 -10.49 -3.80 -5.64
CA PHE A 89 -9.14 -3.28 -5.88
C PHE A 89 -8.46 -2.88 -4.58
N ALA A 90 -9.13 -2.09 -3.72
CA ALA A 90 -8.59 -1.67 -2.45
C ALA A 90 -8.33 -2.85 -1.52
N ALA A 91 -9.29 -3.78 -1.41
CA ALA A 91 -9.18 -4.95 -0.55
C ALA A 91 -8.00 -5.86 -0.94
N VAL A 92 -7.84 -6.17 -2.23
CA VAL A 92 -6.77 -7.08 -2.66
C VAL A 92 -5.38 -6.45 -2.51
N LEU A 93 -5.25 -5.14 -2.72
CA LEU A 93 -3.98 -4.45 -2.47
C LEU A 93 -3.60 -4.50 -0.98
N VAL A 94 -4.54 -4.21 -0.09
CA VAL A 94 -4.29 -4.27 1.36
C VAL A 94 -4.01 -5.70 1.82
N LEU A 95 -4.72 -6.70 1.30
CA LEU A 95 -4.42 -8.10 1.58
C LEU A 95 -3.02 -8.48 1.07
N GLY A 96 -2.59 -7.96 -0.06
CA GLY A 96 -1.23 -8.14 -0.57
C GLY A 96 -0.18 -7.48 0.33
N GLU A 97 -0.43 -6.27 0.84
CA GLU A 97 0.43 -5.60 1.83
C GLU A 97 0.49 -6.38 3.15
N TRP A 98 -0.67 -6.80 3.65
CA TRP A 98 -0.76 -7.61 4.88
C TRP A 98 -0.01 -8.94 4.71
N PHE A 99 -0.21 -9.67 3.62
CA PHE A 99 0.51 -10.91 3.33
C PHE A 99 2.02 -10.68 3.29
N ARG A 100 2.48 -9.64 2.60
CA ARG A 100 3.89 -9.28 2.50
C ARG A 100 4.52 -8.92 3.85
N SER A 101 3.73 -8.41 4.80
CA SER A 101 4.25 -7.97 6.10
C SER A 101 4.71 -9.10 7.03
N TRP A 102 4.32 -10.35 6.77
CA TRP A 102 4.71 -11.51 7.57
C TRP A 102 5.24 -12.70 6.74
N PHE A 103 4.94 -12.77 5.46
CA PHE A 103 5.39 -13.87 4.61
C PHE A 103 6.93 -13.90 4.50
N LEU A 104 7.56 -15.07 4.71
CA LEU A 104 9.03 -15.27 4.70
C LEU A 104 9.77 -14.28 5.59
N THR A 105 9.39 -14.18 6.86
CA THR A 105 9.87 -13.22 7.87
C THR A 105 9.30 -11.81 7.73
N GLY A 106 8.67 -11.50 6.62
CA GLY A 106 7.95 -10.28 6.37
C GLY A 106 8.79 -9.09 5.91
N PHE A 107 8.15 -8.24 5.11
CA PHE A 107 8.70 -6.95 4.70
C PHE A 107 7.62 -5.85 4.84
N PRO A 108 7.44 -5.27 6.03
CA PRO A 108 6.37 -4.31 6.34
C PRO A 108 6.65 -2.87 5.87
N TRP A 109 7.72 -2.65 5.10
CA TRP A 109 8.04 -1.32 4.56
C TRP A 109 7.22 -1.01 3.30
N LEU A 110 7.13 0.26 2.95
CA LEU A 110 6.45 0.77 1.75
C LEU A 110 4.95 0.38 1.70
N LEU A 111 4.27 0.40 2.85
CA LEU A 111 2.83 0.32 2.89
C LEU A 111 2.23 1.67 2.46
N MET A 112 1.19 1.64 1.62
CA MET A 112 0.58 2.85 1.05
C MET A 112 0.08 3.83 2.12
N GLY A 113 -0.40 3.30 3.24
CA GLY A 113 -0.92 4.11 4.35
C GLY A 113 0.11 5.07 4.95
N TYR A 114 1.40 4.74 4.91
CA TYR A 114 2.44 5.63 5.44
C TYR A 114 2.52 6.99 4.71
N SER A 115 2.06 7.07 3.46
CA SER A 115 2.01 8.34 2.72
C SER A 115 0.95 9.31 3.26
N HIS A 116 0.14 8.90 4.23
CA HIS A 116 -0.98 9.67 4.77
C HIS A 116 -0.89 9.94 6.28
N LEU A 117 0.27 9.76 6.89
CA LEU A 117 0.48 10.03 8.32
C LEU A 117 0.35 11.52 8.70
N GLU A 118 0.55 12.42 7.74
CA GLU A 118 0.40 13.88 7.93
C GLU A 118 -0.87 14.43 7.25
N THR A 119 -1.84 13.57 6.99
CA THR A 119 -3.10 13.95 6.34
C THR A 119 -4.29 13.65 7.26
N PRO A 120 -5.50 14.14 6.97
CA PRO A 120 -6.70 13.82 7.74
C PRO A 120 -6.97 12.32 7.90
N LEU A 121 -6.47 11.47 7.00
CA LEU A 121 -6.61 10.02 7.13
C LEU A 121 -5.90 9.44 8.34
N MET A 122 -4.91 10.12 8.90
CA MET A 122 -4.21 9.68 10.12
C MET A 122 -5.17 9.39 11.27
N GLY A 123 -6.31 10.10 11.36
CA GLY A 123 -7.34 9.85 12.37
C GLY A 123 -7.87 8.41 12.39
N TRP A 124 -7.78 7.68 11.28
CA TRP A 124 -8.14 6.27 11.21
C TRP A 124 -7.07 5.29 11.75
N ALA A 125 -5.83 5.77 11.98
CA ALA A 125 -4.75 4.90 12.44
C ALA A 125 -5.03 4.23 13.80
N PRO A 126 -5.55 4.92 14.83
CA PRO A 126 -5.92 4.29 16.10
C PRO A 126 -7.06 3.27 15.98
N VAL A 127 -7.93 3.40 14.96
CA VAL A 127 -9.12 2.55 14.77
C VAL A 127 -8.77 1.23 14.09
N GLY A 128 -8.00 1.26 13.00
CA GLY A 128 -7.73 0.06 12.21
C GLY A 128 -6.30 -0.04 11.66
N GLY A 129 -5.38 0.75 12.24
CA GLY A 129 -3.96 0.70 11.90
C GLY A 129 -3.66 1.21 10.48
N ILE A 130 -2.42 0.97 10.09
CA ILE A 130 -1.88 1.41 8.79
C ILE A 130 -2.63 0.81 7.59
N TYR A 131 -3.21 -0.38 7.74
CA TYR A 131 -3.94 -1.05 6.67
C TYR A 131 -5.27 -0.35 6.34
N THR A 132 -5.90 0.32 7.31
CA THR A 132 -7.09 1.15 7.06
C THR A 132 -6.71 2.36 6.20
N LEU A 133 -5.57 3.00 6.49
CA LEU A 133 -5.06 4.10 5.67
C LEU A 133 -4.73 3.63 4.26
N SER A 134 -4.06 2.47 4.12
CA SER A 134 -3.79 1.85 2.81
C SER A 134 -5.09 1.57 2.04
N PHE A 135 -6.12 1.06 2.73
CA PHE A 135 -7.41 0.76 2.10
C PHE A 135 -8.10 2.01 1.56
N ILE A 136 -8.21 3.06 2.38
CA ILE A 136 -8.84 4.32 1.96
C ILE A 136 -8.05 4.96 0.82
N THR A 137 -6.71 4.91 0.88
CA THR A 137 -5.82 5.41 -0.18
C THR A 137 -6.04 4.67 -1.50
N ALA A 138 -6.08 3.34 -1.46
CA ALA A 138 -6.31 2.51 -2.64
C ALA A 138 -7.71 2.71 -3.21
N LEU A 139 -8.73 2.80 -2.34
CA LEU A 139 -10.12 3.08 -2.72
C LEU A 139 -10.25 4.45 -3.40
N THR A 140 -9.64 5.48 -2.82
CA THR A 140 -9.58 6.83 -3.41
C THR A 140 -8.97 6.78 -4.81
N GLY A 141 -7.84 6.08 -4.96
CA GLY A 141 -7.18 5.91 -6.25
C GLY A 141 -8.07 5.20 -7.28
N ALA A 142 -8.77 4.14 -6.87
CA ALA A 142 -9.68 3.40 -7.75
C ALA A 142 -10.90 4.24 -8.20
N VAL A 143 -11.46 5.04 -7.29
CA VAL A 143 -12.59 5.95 -7.62
C VAL A 143 -12.15 7.02 -8.61
N ILE A 144 -11.00 7.64 -8.40
CA ILE A 144 -10.44 8.63 -9.34
C ILE A 144 -10.19 7.99 -10.71
N ALA A 145 -9.54 6.83 -10.76
CA ALA A 145 -9.24 6.13 -12.00
C ALA A 145 -10.53 5.80 -12.79
N ALA A 146 -11.54 5.28 -12.12
CA ALA A 146 -12.82 4.93 -12.75
C ALA A 146 -13.57 6.16 -13.26
N GLY A 147 -13.59 7.26 -12.50
CA GLY A 147 -14.21 8.52 -12.93
C GLY A 147 -13.57 9.09 -14.20
N LEU A 148 -12.23 9.05 -14.27
CA LEU A 148 -11.48 9.52 -15.44
C LEU A 148 -11.69 8.63 -16.67
N GLN A 149 -11.76 7.30 -16.50
CA GLN A 149 -11.95 6.37 -17.62
C GLN A 149 -13.35 6.38 -18.20
N GLN A 150 -14.35 6.34 -17.32
CA GLN A 150 -15.74 6.26 -17.75
C GLN A 150 -16.32 7.62 -18.17
N ARG A 151 -15.57 8.70 -17.93
CA ARG A 151 -16.06 10.09 -18.04
C ARG A 151 -17.39 10.32 -17.30
N GLN A 152 -17.70 9.47 -16.36
CA GLN A 152 -18.89 9.52 -15.51
C GLN A 152 -18.46 9.31 -14.05
N TRP A 153 -18.76 10.29 -13.23
CA TRP A 153 -18.50 10.24 -11.81
C TRP A 153 -19.70 9.61 -11.10
N GLN A 154 -19.47 8.43 -10.54
CA GLN A 154 -20.52 7.76 -9.77
C GLN A 154 -20.61 8.36 -8.37
N ILE A 155 -21.83 8.80 -7.99
CA ILE A 155 -22.05 9.52 -6.72
C ILE A 155 -21.70 8.65 -5.51
N ALA A 156 -22.16 7.39 -5.46
CA ALA A 156 -21.98 6.52 -4.30
C ALA A 156 -20.53 6.29 -3.89
N PRO A 157 -19.58 5.87 -4.78
CA PRO A 157 -18.19 5.70 -4.38
C PRO A 157 -17.49 7.03 -4.05
N ILE A 158 -17.87 8.14 -4.69
CA ILE A 158 -17.33 9.46 -4.35
C ILE A 158 -17.80 9.86 -2.94
N THR A 159 -19.08 9.72 -2.64
CA THR A 159 -19.63 10.02 -1.33
C THR A 159 -18.94 9.18 -0.25
N LEU A 160 -18.76 7.88 -0.49
CA LEU A 160 -18.05 6.99 0.44
C LEU A 160 -16.62 7.50 0.74
N VAL A 161 -15.84 7.78 -0.31
CA VAL A 161 -14.47 8.29 -0.14
C VAL A 161 -14.47 9.62 0.59
N THR A 162 -15.35 10.55 0.22
CA THR A 162 -15.46 11.85 0.89
C THR A 162 -15.80 11.70 2.38
N LEU A 163 -16.75 10.82 2.72
CA LEU A 163 -17.10 10.55 4.11
C LEU A 163 -15.95 9.94 4.90
N LEU A 164 -15.16 9.03 4.29
CA LEU A 164 -13.99 8.46 4.93
C LEU A 164 -12.89 9.50 5.20
N TRP A 165 -12.68 10.45 4.28
CA TRP A 165 -11.73 11.54 4.50
C TRP A 165 -12.21 12.53 5.56
N LEU A 166 -13.48 12.93 5.52
CA LEU A 166 -14.07 13.86 6.51
C LEU A 166 -14.12 13.24 7.91
N SER A 167 -14.52 11.97 8.01
CA SER A 167 -14.52 11.28 9.31
C SER A 167 -13.10 11.09 9.86
N GLY A 168 -12.10 10.84 9.02
CA GLY A 168 -10.69 10.82 9.42
C GLY A 168 -10.26 12.17 10.04
N ALA A 169 -10.64 13.29 9.40
CA ALA A 169 -10.36 14.63 9.92
C ALA A 169 -11.04 14.88 11.29
N ILE A 170 -12.28 14.43 11.46
CA ILE A 170 -12.99 14.59 12.74
C ILE A 170 -12.35 13.73 13.85
N ILE A 171 -11.95 12.51 13.52
CA ILE A 171 -11.37 11.57 14.48
C ILE A 171 -9.92 11.94 14.83
N SER A 172 -9.21 12.66 13.95
CA SER A 172 -7.82 13.09 14.21
C SER A 172 -7.65 13.99 15.42
N ASP A 173 -8.70 14.73 15.78
CA ASP A 173 -8.70 15.63 16.93
C ASP A 173 -9.07 14.92 18.25
N HIS A 174 -9.35 13.60 18.18
CA HIS A 174 -9.74 12.84 19.36
C HIS A 174 -8.53 12.31 20.13
N ASP A 175 -8.43 12.64 21.41
CA ASP A 175 -7.42 12.10 22.32
C ASP A 175 -7.74 10.66 22.71
N TRP A 176 -7.06 9.71 22.07
CA TRP A 176 -7.22 8.27 22.34
C TRP A 176 -6.54 7.79 23.62
N VAL A 177 -5.59 8.55 24.15
CA VAL A 177 -4.81 8.21 25.33
C VAL A 177 -4.79 9.38 26.29
N SER A 178 -5.33 9.21 27.49
CA SER A 178 -5.17 10.18 28.57
C SER A 178 -3.86 9.95 29.29
N PRO A 179 -3.05 10.99 29.55
CA PRO A 179 -1.86 10.88 30.40
C PRO A 179 -2.29 10.34 31.77
N THR A 180 -1.63 9.31 32.25
CA THR A 180 -1.85 8.84 33.62
C THR A 180 -1.02 9.73 34.54
N ASP A 181 -1.62 10.30 35.58
CA ASP A 181 -0.95 11.10 36.63
C ASP A 181 0.08 10.30 37.47
N LYS A 182 0.67 9.27 36.87
CA LYS A 182 1.69 8.44 37.50
C LYS A 182 3.07 9.05 37.25
N GLN A 183 3.90 8.94 38.27
CA GLN A 183 5.26 9.44 38.25
C GLN A 183 6.01 9.05 36.97
N PRO A 184 6.80 9.96 36.41
CA PRO A 184 7.54 9.67 35.18
C PRO A 184 8.50 8.49 35.38
N VAL A 185 8.43 7.53 34.48
CA VAL A 185 9.36 6.37 34.46
C VAL A 185 10.68 6.85 33.92
N LYS A 186 11.75 6.72 34.72
CA LYS A 186 13.13 6.97 34.24
C LYS A 186 13.57 5.80 33.38
N VAL A 187 13.77 6.02 32.09
CA VAL A 187 14.32 5.03 31.16
C VAL A 187 15.75 5.42 30.82
N ALA A 188 16.70 4.51 31.07
CA ALA A 188 18.06 4.64 30.57
C ALA A 188 18.15 3.91 29.23
N LEU A 189 18.55 4.62 28.18
CA LEU A 189 18.95 4.02 26.91
C LEU A 189 20.46 3.70 27.02
N VAL A 190 20.80 2.42 26.95
CA VAL A 190 22.17 1.91 26.94
C VAL A 190 22.57 1.59 25.51
#